data_62e88f1206d231da3f4654b63f6ecd3d
#
_entry.id   62e88f1206d231da3f4654b63f6ecd3d
#
_cell.length_a   1.000
_cell.length_b   1.000
_cell.length_c   1.000
_cell.angle_alpha   90.00
_cell.angle_beta   90.00
_cell.angle_gamma   90.00
#
_symmetry.space_group_name_H-M   'P 1'
#
loop_
_entity.id
_entity.type
_entity.pdbx_description
1 polymer ?
#
loop_
_entity_poly.entity_id
_entity_poly.type
_entity_poly.pdbx_seq_one_letter_code
_entity_poly.pdbx_strand_id
1 'polypeptide(L)'
;MERLRRTMMFVPGANAAMLRDAPLYGADSIMFDLEDSVSLKEKDTSRTLVHFALKTFDYSNVETVVRVNGLDTVGALDIEAVVLAGVNVVRLPKTETAQDIIDVEAVIERVERENGIEIGRTKMMAAIESAEGVLNAREIAKASNRLIALH
;
A
#
# COMPACT_ATOMS: atom_id res chain seq x y z
N MET A 1 6.93 20.26 1.42
CA MET A 1 8.32 19.73 1.45
C MET A 1 8.23 18.30 0.94
N GLU A 2 9.06 17.93 -0.03
CA GLU A 2 9.07 16.56 -0.56
C GLU A 2 9.60 15.61 0.53
N ARG A 3 8.92 14.47 0.73
CA ARG A 3 9.30 13.50 1.76
C ARG A 3 10.50 12.68 1.27
N LEU A 4 11.54 12.58 2.08
CA LEU A 4 12.66 11.67 1.81
C LEU A 4 12.25 10.23 2.15
N ARG A 5 12.61 9.29 1.26
CA ARG A 5 12.38 7.84 1.41
C ARG A 5 13.70 7.09 1.25
N ARG A 6 14.60 7.27 2.22
CA ARG A 6 15.94 6.64 2.24
C ARG A 6 15.86 5.20 2.76
N THR A 7 14.93 4.98 3.68
CA THR A 7 14.70 3.67 4.31
C THR A 7 13.22 3.31 4.29
N MET A 8 12.91 2.09 3.85
CA MET A 8 11.58 1.53 3.84
C MET A 8 11.63 0.17 4.54
N MET A 9 11.02 0.09 5.72
CA MET A 9 11.07 -1.12 6.55
C MET A 9 9.83 -1.98 6.31
N PHE A 10 10.04 -3.21 5.86
CA PHE A 10 8.96 -4.20 5.73
C PHE A 10 8.55 -4.77 7.09
N VAL A 11 7.25 -4.86 7.33
CA VAL A 11 6.63 -5.40 8.53
C VAL A 11 5.53 -6.36 8.15
N PRO A 12 5.63 -7.66 8.50
CA PRO A 12 4.57 -8.63 8.22
C PRO A 12 3.23 -8.21 8.84
N GLY A 13 2.18 -8.15 8.03
CA GLY A 13 0.84 -7.75 8.47
C GLY A 13 0.20 -8.71 9.47
N ALA A 14 0.69 -9.94 9.56
CA ALA A 14 0.23 -10.95 10.53
C ALA A 14 0.84 -10.79 11.93
N ASN A 15 1.80 -9.87 12.14
CA ASN A 15 2.51 -9.76 13.41
C ASN A 15 2.14 -8.48 14.17
N ALA A 16 1.18 -8.58 15.08
CA ALA A 16 0.67 -7.45 15.84
C ALA A 16 1.74 -6.71 16.67
N ALA A 17 2.73 -7.43 17.22
CA ALA A 17 3.81 -6.80 17.99
C ALA A 17 4.71 -5.95 17.07
N MET A 18 5.07 -6.47 15.91
CA MET A 18 5.88 -5.72 14.94
C MET A 18 5.10 -4.51 14.38
N LEU A 19 3.79 -4.63 14.15
CA LEU A 19 2.97 -3.50 13.74
C LEU A 19 3.04 -2.37 14.78
N ARG A 20 2.87 -2.69 16.05
CA ARG A 20 2.91 -1.73 17.17
C ARG A 20 4.27 -1.05 17.28
N ASP A 21 5.34 -1.82 17.20
CA ASP A 21 6.70 -1.37 17.53
C ASP A 21 7.45 -0.75 16.34
N ALA A 22 6.93 -0.90 15.11
CA ALA A 22 7.56 -0.42 13.89
C ALA A 22 7.99 1.06 13.92
N PRO A 23 7.22 2.03 14.48
CA PRO A 23 7.63 3.42 14.52
C PRO A 23 8.89 3.69 15.35
N LEU A 24 9.24 2.80 16.27
CA LEU A 24 10.39 2.95 17.16
C LEU A 24 11.74 2.80 16.43
N TYR A 25 11.75 2.17 15.26
CA TYR A 25 12.98 1.88 14.52
C TYR A 25 13.48 3.05 13.66
N GLY A 26 12.71 4.13 13.51
CA GLY A 26 13.15 5.35 12.84
C GLY A 26 13.30 5.25 11.33
N ALA A 27 12.59 4.34 10.67
CA ALA A 27 12.52 4.30 9.21
C ALA A 27 11.75 5.51 8.66
N ASP A 28 12.11 5.97 7.44
CA ASP A 28 11.37 7.04 6.76
C ASP A 28 9.95 6.58 6.34
N SER A 29 9.82 5.30 5.96
CA SER A 29 8.56 4.66 5.62
C SER A 29 8.47 3.27 6.25
N ILE A 30 7.28 2.88 6.69
CA ILE A 30 6.97 1.52 7.15
C ILE A 30 6.03 0.90 6.13
N MET A 31 6.39 -0.28 5.63
CA MET A 31 5.59 -1.05 4.69
C MET A 31 4.97 -2.25 5.39
N PHE A 32 3.68 -2.17 5.68
CA PHE A 32 2.91 -3.31 6.17
C PHE A 32 2.58 -4.24 5.01
N ASP A 33 2.99 -5.49 5.14
CA ASP A 33 2.87 -6.46 4.05
C ASP A 33 1.67 -7.38 4.26
N LEU A 34 0.74 -7.36 3.30
CA LEU A 34 -0.41 -8.26 3.22
C LEU A 34 -0.23 -9.35 2.14
N GLU A 35 0.87 -9.29 1.38
CA GLU A 35 1.10 -10.17 0.25
C GLU A 35 1.96 -11.38 0.65
N ASP A 36 3.22 -11.44 0.27
CA ASP A 36 4.06 -12.64 0.36
C ASP A 36 4.38 -13.09 1.79
N SER A 37 4.45 -12.16 2.75
CA SER A 37 4.72 -12.50 4.15
C SER A 37 3.51 -13.08 4.89
N VAL A 38 2.35 -13.16 4.24
CA VAL A 38 1.09 -13.61 4.84
C VAL A 38 0.54 -14.81 4.09
N SER A 39 0.30 -15.91 4.80
CA SER A 39 -0.30 -17.10 4.22
C SER A 39 -1.73 -16.84 3.73
N LEU A 40 -2.21 -17.63 2.75
CA LEU A 40 -3.56 -17.49 2.20
C LEU A 40 -4.65 -17.58 3.29
N LYS A 41 -4.44 -18.40 4.30
CA LYS A 41 -5.40 -18.60 5.40
C LYS A 41 -5.47 -17.41 6.36
N GLU A 42 -4.45 -16.57 6.37
CA GLU A 42 -4.31 -15.45 7.29
C GLU A 42 -4.59 -14.09 6.63
N LYS A 43 -4.89 -14.05 5.32
CA LYS A 43 -5.11 -12.80 4.59
C LYS A 43 -6.15 -11.90 5.26
N ASP A 44 -7.31 -12.44 5.63
CA ASP A 44 -8.39 -11.67 6.26
C ASP A 44 -8.02 -11.19 7.66
N THR A 45 -7.38 -12.05 8.46
CA THR A 45 -6.91 -11.69 9.80
C THR A 45 -5.85 -10.59 9.74
N SER A 46 -4.88 -10.72 8.83
CA SER A 46 -3.80 -9.75 8.67
C SER A 46 -4.31 -8.41 8.17
N ARG A 47 -5.26 -8.41 7.21
CA ARG A 47 -5.94 -7.19 6.76
C ARG A 47 -6.60 -6.47 7.93
N THR A 48 -7.32 -7.21 8.76
CA THR A 48 -8.00 -6.68 9.95
C THR A 48 -6.99 -6.12 10.96
N LEU A 49 -5.89 -6.84 11.21
CA LEU A 49 -4.82 -6.36 12.10
C LEU A 49 -4.19 -5.06 11.60
N VAL A 50 -3.83 -4.98 10.32
CA VAL A 50 -3.24 -3.77 9.73
C VAL A 50 -4.24 -2.60 9.76
N HIS A 51 -5.53 -2.85 9.45
CA HIS A 51 -6.57 -1.83 9.55
C HIS A 51 -6.63 -1.23 10.95
N PHE A 52 -6.74 -2.06 11.98
CA PHE A 52 -6.81 -1.57 13.36
C PHE A 52 -5.49 -0.98 13.85
N ALA A 53 -4.35 -1.51 13.43
CA ALA A 53 -3.06 -0.91 13.75
C ALA A 53 -2.97 0.53 13.25
N LEU A 54 -3.32 0.77 11.96
CA LEU A 54 -3.34 2.11 11.36
C LEU A 54 -4.28 3.08 12.09
N LYS A 55 -5.37 2.58 12.67
CA LYS A 55 -6.33 3.40 13.43
C LYS A 55 -5.95 3.64 14.88
N THR A 56 -5.16 2.76 15.48
CA THR A 56 -4.94 2.74 16.93
C THR A 56 -3.58 3.29 17.33
N PHE A 57 -2.54 2.96 16.55
CA PHE A 57 -1.18 3.37 16.86
C PHE A 57 -0.81 4.70 16.22
N ASP A 58 0.09 5.44 16.84
CA ASP A 58 0.59 6.70 16.30
C ASP A 58 1.72 6.45 15.28
N TYR A 59 1.39 6.65 14.01
CA TYR A 59 2.32 6.63 12.89
C TYR A 59 2.56 8.04 12.30
N SER A 60 2.23 9.11 13.03
CA SER A 60 2.30 10.49 12.50
C SER A 60 3.70 10.91 12.03
N ASN A 61 4.74 10.33 12.61
CA ASN A 61 6.14 10.65 12.30
C ASN A 61 6.74 9.81 11.15
N VAL A 62 6.00 8.88 10.59
CA VAL A 62 6.46 7.96 9.55
C VAL A 62 5.45 7.86 8.41
N GLU A 63 5.92 7.58 7.19
CA GLU A 63 5.01 7.27 6.09
C GLU A 63 4.52 5.83 6.19
N THR A 64 3.19 5.66 6.23
CA THR A 64 2.58 4.34 6.22
C THR A 64 2.33 3.88 4.78
N VAL A 65 2.87 2.73 4.43
CA VAL A 65 2.68 2.07 3.14
C VAL A 65 2.08 0.70 3.40
N VAL A 66 1.13 0.26 2.61
CA VAL A 66 0.63 -1.13 2.67
C VAL A 66 0.84 -1.79 1.32
N ARG A 67 1.60 -2.89 1.30
CA ARG A 67 1.65 -3.78 0.14
C ARG A 67 0.42 -4.68 0.16
N VAL A 68 -0.48 -4.43 -0.76
CA VAL A 68 -1.73 -5.16 -0.92
C VAL A 68 -1.54 -6.41 -1.78
N ASN A 69 -2.54 -7.27 -1.84
CA ASN A 69 -2.58 -8.37 -2.81
C ASN A 69 -3.02 -7.85 -4.19
N GLY A 70 -2.82 -8.67 -5.22
CA GLY A 70 -3.32 -8.37 -6.57
C GLY A 70 -4.84 -8.27 -6.65
N LEU A 71 -5.36 -7.48 -7.58
CA LEU A 71 -6.82 -7.32 -7.80
C LEU A 71 -7.50 -8.60 -8.27
N ASP A 72 -6.73 -9.51 -8.87
CA ASP A 72 -7.17 -10.85 -9.26
C ASP A 72 -7.45 -11.78 -8.07
N THR A 73 -7.10 -11.34 -6.85
CA THR A 73 -7.32 -12.09 -5.61
C THR A 73 -8.11 -11.25 -4.60
N VAL A 74 -7.53 -10.95 -3.44
CA VAL A 74 -8.19 -10.20 -2.35
C VAL A 74 -7.79 -8.71 -2.30
N GLY A 75 -7.06 -8.22 -3.28
CA GLY A 75 -6.49 -6.87 -3.30
C GLY A 75 -7.52 -5.76 -3.16
N ALA A 76 -8.69 -5.89 -3.77
CA ALA A 76 -9.75 -4.90 -3.63
C ALA A 76 -10.24 -4.75 -2.17
N LEU A 77 -10.33 -5.86 -1.43
CA LEU A 77 -10.69 -5.86 -0.01
C LEU A 77 -9.57 -5.25 0.85
N ASP A 78 -8.32 -5.52 0.48
CA ASP A 78 -7.16 -4.93 1.17
C ASP A 78 -7.16 -3.40 1.01
N ILE A 79 -7.32 -2.92 -0.23
CA ILE A 79 -7.37 -1.48 -0.54
C ILE A 79 -8.48 -0.80 0.24
N GLU A 80 -9.70 -1.35 0.22
CA GLU A 80 -10.82 -0.79 0.97
C GLU A 80 -10.48 -0.67 2.45
N ALA A 81 -10.00 -1.73 3.08
CA ALA A 81 -9.68 -1.74 4.50
C ALA A 81 -8.62 -0.71 4.88
N VAL A 82 -7.53 -0.59 4.08
CA VAL A 82 -6.41 0.29 4.46
C VAL A 82 -6.65 1.76 4.10
N VAL A 83 -7.40 2.04 3.04
CA VAL A 83 -7.83 3.41 2.70
C VAL A 83 -8.76 3.96 3.77
N LEU A 84 -9.73 3.17 4.23
CA LEU A 84 -10.62 3.51 5.36
C LEU A 84 -9.85 3.70 6.68
N ALA A 85 -8.75 2.99 6.86
CA ALA A 85 -7.88 3.14 8.02
C ALA A 85 -6.94 4.35 7.96
N GLY A 86 -6.84 4.99 6.80
CA GLY A 86 -6.07 6.21 6.65
C GLY A 86 -4.61 6.02 6.22
N VAL A 87 -4.28 4.93 5.53
CA VAL A 87 -2.94 4.72 4.96
C VAL A 87 -2.48 5.88 4.09
N ASN A 88 -1.20 6.20 4.10
CA ASN A 88 -0.65 7.22 3.20
C ASN A 88 -0.50 6.69 1.77
N VAL A 89 -0.03 5.45 1.61
CA VAL A 89 0.33 4.88 0.32
C VAL A 89 -0.12 3.43 0.21
N VAL A 90 -0.75 3.08 -0.90
CA VAL A 90 -0.99 1.70 -1.33
C VAL A 90 0.12 1.29 -2.29
N ARG A 91 0.82 0.18 -2.01
CA ARG A 91 1.82 -0.39 -2.90
C ARG A 91 1.27 -1.60 -3.62
N LEU A 92 1.29 -1.53 -4.96
CA LEU A 92 0.91 -2.62 -5.84
C LEU A 92 2.06 -3.60 -5.98
N PRO A 93 1.86 -4.91 -5.76
CA PRO A 93 2.83 -5.92 -6.14
C PRO A 93 2.80 -6.18 -7.65
N LYS A 94 3.86 -6.73 -8.19
CA LYS A 94 3.93 -7.34 -9.53
C LYS A 94 3.28 -6.51 -10.65
N THR A 95 3.51 -5.20 -10.62
CA THR A 95 2.97 -4.28 -11.62
C THR A 95 3.67 -4.47 -12.96
N GLU A 96 2.91 -4.73 -14.01
CA GLU A 96 3.44 -5.00 -15.35
C GLU A 96 2.97 -3.99 -16.41
N THR A 97 1.82 -3.35 -16.18
CA THR A 97 1.21 -2.45 -17.17
C THR A 97 0.69 -1.15 -16.55
N ALA A 98 0.49 -0.13 -17.39
CA ALA A 98 -0.20 1.09 -16.99
C ALA A 98 -1.65 0.82 -16.54
N GLN A 99 -2.29 -0.23 -17.10
CA GLN A 99 -3.66 -0.59 -16.75
C GLN A 99 -3.76 -1.06 -15.28
N ASP A 100 -2.75 -1.77 -14.76
CA ASP A 100 -2.74 -2.19 -13.36
C ASP A 100 -2.83 -0.99 -12.40
N ILE A 101 -2.16 0.11 -12.74
CA ILE A 101 -2.22 1.36 -11.98
C ILE A 101 -3.62 1.98 -12.06
N ILE A 102 -4.20 2.05 -13.25
CA ILE A 102 -5.52 2.63 -13.50
C ILE A 102 -6.59 1.86 -12.75
N ASP A 103 -6.54 0.54 -12.77
CA ASP A 103 -7.51 -0.33 -12.09
C ASP A 103 -7.46 -0.16 -10.57
N VAL A 104 -6.25 -0.10 -9.99
CA VAL A 104 -6.09 0.14 -8.54
C VAL A 104 -6.51 1.56 -8.17
N GLU A 105 -6.16 2.57 -8.97
CA GLU A 105 -6.61 3.94 -8.75
C GLU A 105 -8.14 4.02 -8.71
N ALA A 106 -8.84 3.33 -9.61
CA ALA A 106 -10.30 3.30 -9.65
C ALA A 106 -10.90 2.73 -8.35
N VAL A 107 -10.29 1.68 -7.78
CA VAL A 107 -10.72 1.12 -6.49
C VAL A 107 -10.49 2.12 -5.36
N ILE A 108 -9.31 2.74 -5.27
CA ILE A 108 -9.00 3.74 -4.25
C ILE A 108 -9.97 4.92 -4.33
N GLU A 109 -10.18 5.46 -5.53
CA GLU A 109 -11.06 6.62 -5.74
C GLU A 109 -12.52 6.31 -5.38
N ARG A 110 -13.01 5.11 -5.70
CA ARG A 110 -14.33 4.66 -5.29
C ARG A 110 -14.46 4.68 -3.76
N VAL A 111 -13.49 4.09 -3.05
CA VAL A 111 -13.52 4.03 -1.58
C VAL A 111 -13.45 5.44 -0.97
N GLU A 112 -12.58 6.31 -1.48
CA GLU A 112 -12.48 7.70 -1.03
C GLU A 112 -13.83 8.43 -1.22
N ARG A 113 -14.43 8.32 -2.41
CA ARG A 113 -15.70 8.98 -2.74
C ARG A 113 -16.86 8.51 -1.88
N GLU A 114 -17.02 7.18 -1.74
CA GLU A 114 -18.12 6.58 -0.98
C GLU A 114 -18.07 6.90 0.51
N ASN A 115 -16.89 7.22 1.04
CA ASN A 115 -16.68 7.45 2.47
C ASN A 115 -16.34 8.91 2.83
N GLY A 116 -16.48 9.84 1.90
CA GLY A 116 -16.23 11.26 2.15
C GLY A 116 -14.76 11.58 2.43
N ILE A 117 -13.84 10.74 1.98
CA ILE A 117 -12.40 10.98 2.05
C ILE A 117 -12.00 11.85 0.87
N GLU A 118 -11.08 12.80 1.08
CA GLU A 118 -10.59 13.66 0.01
C GLU A 118 -10.01 12.83 -1.15
N ILE A 119 -10.53 13.04 -2.35
CA ILE A 119 -10.07 12.36 -3.55
C ILE A 119 -8.60 12.70 -3.82
N GLY A 120 -7.78 11.68 -3.96
CA GLY A 120 -6.32 11.85 -4.17
C GLY A 120 -5.49 11.87 -2.90
N ARG A 121 -6.10 11.72 -1.73
CA ARG A 121 -5.41 11.63 -0.46
C ARG A 121 -4.48 10.42 -0.41
N THR A 122 -4.96 9.24 -0.74
CA THR A 122 -4.15 8.02 -0.76
C THR A 122 -3.30 7.97 -2.02
N LYS A 123 -1.99 7.84 -1.84
CA LYS A 123 -1.02 7.73 -2.94
C LYS A 123 -0.75 6.27 -3.30
N MET A 124 -0.03 6.05 -4.40
CA MET A 124 0.35 4.73 -4.88
C MET A 124 1.85 4.60 -5.08
N MET A 125 2.37 3.40 -4.88
CA MET A 125 3.67 2.93 -5.34
C MET A 125 3.48 1.65 -6.16
N ALA A 126 4.33 1.43 -7.16
CA ALA A 126 4.33 0.22 -7.95
C ALA A 126 5.61 -0.58 -7.76
N ALA A 127 5.46 -1.88 -7.52
CA ALA A 127 6.59 -2.82 -7.50
C ALA A 127 6.79 -3.42 -8.90
N ILE A 128 7.94 -3.17 -9.48
CA ILE A 128 8.36 -3.71 -10.78
C ILE A 128 9.17 -4.98 -10.52
N GLU A 129 8.56 -6.13 -10.70
CA GLU A 129 9.11 -7.43 -10.27
C GLU A 129 9.26 -8.42 -11.43
N SER A 130 9.04 -7.99 -12.68
CA SER A 130 9.15 -8.81 -13.88
C SER A 130 9.85 -8.06 -15.02
N ALA A 131 10.32 -8.81 -16.02
CA ALA A 131 10.91 -8.22 -17.23
C ALA A 131 9.90 -7.36 -17.99
N GLU A 132 8.63 -7.77 -18.04
CA GLU A 132 7.56 -7.01 -18.68
C GLU A 132 7.34 -5.67 -17.98
N GLY A 133 7.27 -5.66 -16.64
CA GLY A 133 7.16 -4.42 -15.87
C GLY A 133 8.34 -3.47 -16.10
N VAL A 134 9.55 -3.99 -16.24
CA VAL A 134 10.73 -3.17 -16.56
C VAL A 134 10.60 -2.53 -17.94
N LEU A 135 10.17 -3.29 -18.97
CA LEU A 135 9.97 -2.77 -20.31
C LEU A 135 8.88 -1.69 -20.36
N ASN A 136 7.84 -1.84 -19.56
CA ASN A 136 6.69 -0.92 -19.49
C ASN A 136 6.84 0.19 -18.44
N ALA A 137 7.96 0.26 -17.72
CA ALA A 137 8.13 1.17 -16.57
C ALA A 137 7.84 2.64 -16.89
N ARG A 138 8.14 3.09 -18.10
CA ARG A 138 7.85 4.46 -18.54
C ARG A 138 6.35 4.74 -18.62
N GLU A 139 5.57 3.81 -19.15
CA GLU A 139 4.12 3.96 -19.29
C GLU A 139 3.44 3.81 -17.92
N ILE A 140 3.91 2.86 -17.11
CA ILE A 140 3.48 2.70 -15.72
C ILE A 140 3.68 4.00 -14.94
N ALA A 141 4.86 4.61 -15.02
CA ALA A 141 5.20 5.85 -14.30
C ALA A 141 4.31 7.06 -14.66
N LYS A 142 3.65 7.02 -15.81
CA LYS A 142 2.78 8.10 -16.30
C LYS A 142 1.30 7.83 -16.11
N ALA A 143 0.93 6.63 -15.65
CA ALA A 143 -0.45 6.17 -15.66
C ALA A 143 -1.36 6.94 -14.68
N SER A 144 -0.80 7.50 -13.60
CA SER A 144 -1.57 8.23 -12.59
C SER A 144 -0.73 9.30 -11.87
N ASN A 145 -1.38 10.41 -11.54
CA ASN A 145 -0.82 11.45 -10.66
C ASN A 145 -0.73 11.02 -9.18
N ARG A 146 -1.37 9.90 -8.82
CA ARG A 146 -1.25 9.31 -7.48
C ARG A 146 0.00 8.47 -7.32
N LEU A 147 0.60 8.00 -8.42
CA LEU A 147 1.79 7.18 -8.42
C LEU A 147 3.02 8.02 -8.11
N ILE A 148 3.62 7.80 -6.95
CA ILE A 148 4.72 8.61 -6.43
C ILE A 148 6.08 7.93 -6.52
N ALA A 149 6.12 6.63 -6.75
CA ALA A 149 7.36 5.88 -6.90
C ALA A 149 7.16 4.56 -7.66
N LEU A 150 8.20 4.15 -8.39
CA LEU A 150 8.44 2.78 -8.82
C LEU A 150 9.51 2.17 -7.91
N HIS A 151 9.36 0.89 -7.60
CA HIS A 151 10.25 0.20 -6.66
C HIS A 151 10.67 -1.16 -7.20
#